data_e252a48ef11ecfa4be6a3f119a61fad0
#
_entry.id   e252a48ef11ecfa4be6a3f119a61fad0
#
_cell.length_a   1.000
_cell.length_b   1.000
_cell.length_c   1.000
_cell.angle_alpha   90.00
_cell.angle_beta   90.00
_cell.angle_gamma   90.00
#
_symmetry.space_group_name_H-M   'P 1'
#
loop_
_entity.id
_entity.type
_entity.pdbx_description
1 polymer ?
#
loop_
_entity_poly.entity_id
_entity_poly.type
_entity_poly.pdbx_seq_one_letter_code
_entity_poly.pdbx_strand_id
1 'polypeptide(L)'
;MCRWLLEQGGIEELVKRSTQDLRHALLQVHGIGPETADDILLYAFERPVFVIDAYTRRLFARLGMITGDEHYETLRGLFENALDASTALFNEYHALIVVHGKDICKKRPRCGYCTLAGVCPSFFPSITGG
;
A
#
# COMPACT_ATOMS: atom_id res chain seq x y z
N MET A 1 -6.06 2.60 21.48
CA MET A 1 -7.01 2.30 20.39
C MET A 1 -8.42 2.01 20.88
N CYS A 2 -8.61 1.14 21.84
CA CYS A 2 -9.96 0.85 22.36
C CYS A 2 -10.65 2.07 22.97
N ARG A 3 -9.92 2.88 23.74
CA ARG A 3 -10.47 4.13 24.30
C ARG A 3 -10.90 5.08 23.18
N TRP A 4 -10.07 5.21 22.16
CA TRP A 4 -10.38 6.06 21.02
C TRP A 4 -11.68 5.61 20.32
N LEU A 5 -11.84 4.29 20.13
CA LEU A 5 -13.07 3.73 19.53
C LEU A 5 -14.31 4.12 20.34
N LEU A 6 -14.21 4.00 21.66
CA LEU A 6 -15.33 4.37 22.55
C LEU A 6 -15.64 5.86 22.48
N GLU A 7 -14.61 6.70 22.44
CA GLU A 7 -14.76 8.16 22.32
C GLU A 7 -15.44 8.57 21.01
N GLN A 8 -15.23 7.80 19.94
CA GLN A 8 -15.82 8.04 18.63
C GLN A 8 -17.26 7.48 18.50
N GLY A 9 -17.78 6.84 19.54
CA GLY A 9 -19.13 6.25 19.52
C GLY A 9 -19.15 4.80 19.03
N GLY A 10 -17.99 4.15 18.96
CA GLY A 10 -17.86 2.77 18.50
C GLY A 10 -17.76 2.65 17.00
N ILE A 11 -17.58 1.41 16.53
CA ILE A 11 -17.42 1.11 15.10
C ILE A 11 -18.64 1.53 14.28
N GLU A 12 -19.85 1.38 14.85
CA GLU A 12 -21.08 1.72 14.16
C GLU A 12 -21.15 3.18 13.74
N GLU A 13 -20.64 4.08 14.58
CA GLU A 13 -20.59 5.50 14.24
C GLU A 13 -19.48 5.80 13.23
N LEU A 14 -18.33 5.10 13.34
CA LEU A 14 -17.22 5.29 12.41
C LEU A 14 -17.57 4.89 10.98
N VAL A 15 -18.31 3.79 10.80
CA VAL A 15 -18.67 3.32 9.45
C VAL A 15 -19.59 4.29 8.72
N LYS A 16 -20.25 5.19 9.42
CA LYS A 16 -21.12 6.21 8.83
C LYS A 16 -20.35 7.39 8.26
N ARG A 17 -19.10 7.56 8.66
CA ARG A 17 -18.28 8.69 8.19
C ARG A 17 -17.77 8.48 6.77
N SER A 18 -17.52 9.59 6.08
CA SER A 18 -16.85 9.52 4.78
C SER A 18 -15.44 8.93 4.96
N THR A 19 -14.90 8.38 3.87
CA THR A 19 -13.53 7.85 3.90
C THR A 19 -12.54 8.92 4.33
N GLN A 20 -12.69 10.14 3.83
CA GLN A 20 -11.81 11.25 4.14
C GLN A 20 -11.88 11.65 5.61
N ASP A 21 -13.09 11.75 6.17
CA ASP A 21 -13.29 12.08 7.59
C ASP A 21 -12.76 10.98 8.50
N LEU A 22 -13.02 9.73 8.14
CA LEU A 22 -12.53 8.58 8.90
C LEU A 22 -11.00 8.53 8.89
N ARG A 23 -10.40 8.78 7.72
CA ARG A 23 -8.95 8.82 7.59
C ARG A 23 -8.35 9.92 8.46
N HIS A 24 -8.94 11.11 8.43
CA HIS A 24 -8.50 12.23 9.26
C HIS A 24 -8.55 11.89 10.75
N ALA A 25 -9.64 11.26 11.19
CA ALA A 25 -9.81 10.85 12.57
C ALA A 25 -8.74 9.82 13.00
N LEU A 26 -8.45 8.84 12.14
CA LEU A 26 -7.41 7.84 12.42
C LEU A 26 -6.02 8.48 12.54
N LEU A 27 -5.72 9.45 11.68
CA LEU A 27 -4.42 10.13 11.70
C LEU A 27 -4.22 10.97 12.98
N GLN A 28 -5.28 11.31 13.70
CA GLN A 28 -5.19 12.01 14.97
C GLN A 28 -4.81 11.09 16.13
N VAL A 29 -4.91 9.78 15.95
CA VAL A 29 -4.55 8.82 16.99
C VAL A 29 -3.02 8.72 17.09
N HIS A 30 -2.49 8.87 18.31
CA HIS A 30 -1.05 8.77 18.54
C HIS A 30 -0.54 7.39 18.08
N GLY A 31 0.52 7.39 17.29
CA GLY A 31 1.14 6.17 16.80
C GLY A 31 0.55 5.65 15.48
N ILE A 32 -0.50 6.29 14.94
CA ILE A 32 -1.05 5.92 13.64
C ILE A 32 -0.60 6.92 12.58
N GLY A 33 0.29 6.47 11.69
CA GLY A 33 0.70 7.24 10.52
C GLY A 33 -0.15 6.91 9.30
N PRO A 34 0.16 7.54 8.14
CA PRO A 34 -0.63 7.35 6.91
C PRO A 34 -0.75 5.89 6.46
N GLU A 35 0.34 5.13 6.49
CA GLU A 35 0.33 3.73 6.08
C GLU A 35 -0.61 2.89 6.97
N THR A 36 -0.49 3.04 8.29
CA THR A 36 -1.33 2.32 9.24
C THR A 36 -2.79 2.73 9.11
N ALA A 37 -3.07 4.03 8.96
CA ALA A 37 -4.43 4.51 8.77
C ALA A 37 -5.05 3.92 7.51
N ASP A 38 -4.31 3.87 6.41
CA ASP A 38 -4.81 3.34 5.14
C ASP A 38 -4.97 1.82 5.18
N ASP A 39 -4.11 1.09 5.89
CA ASP A 39 -4.30 -0.34 6.15
C ASP A 39 -5.63 -0.59 6.87
N ILE A 40 -5.90 0.18 7.91
CA ILE A 40 -7.16 0.06 8.66
C ILE A 40 -8.35 0.37 7.77
N LEU A 41 -8.27 1.44 6.97
CA LEU A 41 -9.36 1.82 6.06
C LEU A 41 -9.64 0.76 5.03
N LEU A 42 -8.60 0.19 4.42
CA LEU A 42 -8.77 -0.80 3.36
C LEU A 42 -9.28 -2.13 3.91
N TYR A 43 -8.66 -2.64 4.97
CA TYR A 43 -8.93 -4.00 5.45
C TYR A 43 -10.03 -4.08 6.49
N ALA A 44 -10.15 -3.10 7.38
CA ALA A 44 -11.17 -3.14 8.44
C ALA A 44 -12.47 -2.44 8.03
N PHE A 45 -12.40 -1.35 7.29
CA PHE A 45 -13.56 -0.57 6.88
C PHE A 45 -13.93 -0.72 5.41
N GLU A 46 -13.16 -1.49 4.65
CA GLU A 46 -13.41 -1.75 3.23
C GLU A 46 -13.54 -0.49 2.40
N ARG A 47 -12.66 0.49 2.67
CA ARG A 47 -12.65 1.75 1.95
C ARG A 47 -11.64 1.69 0.80
N PRO A 48 -11.94 2.30 -0.37
CA PRO A 48 -11.07 2.25 -1.54
C PRO A 48 -9.92 3.23 -1.43
N VAL A 49 -8.95 2.89 -0.60
CA VAL A 49 -7.69 3.64 -0.46
C VAL A 49 -6.53 2.71 -0.82
N PHE A 50 -5.49 3.27 -1.42
CA PHE A 50 -4.30 2.49 -1.77
C PHE A 50 -3.23 2.66 -0.70
N VAL A 51 -2.75 1.55 -0.17
CA VAL A 51 -1.73 1.53 0.87
C VAL A 51 -0.35 1.52 0.22
N ILE A 52 0.49 2.49 0.58
CA ILE A 52 1.87 2.57 0.07
C ILE A 52 2.82 2.10 1.16
N ASP A 53 3.36 0.91 0.99
CA ASP A 53 4.33 0.33 1.91
C ASP A 53 5.72 0.26 1.28
N ALA A 54 6.69 -0.27 2.02
CA ALA A 54 8.06 -0.39 1.54
C ALA A 54 8.17 -1.32 0.32
N TYR A 55 7.35 -2.36 0.25
CA TYR A 55 7.33 -3.26 -0.91
C TYR A 55 6.88 -2.55 -2.18
N THR A 56 5.82 -1.74 -2.07
CA THR A 56 5.31 -0.94 -3.18
C THR A 56 6.37 0.03 -3.68
N ARG A 57 7.02 0.75 -2.78
CA ARG A 57 8.08 1.71 -3.14
C ARG A 57 9.22 1.02 -3.86
N ARG A 58 9.70 -0.09 -3.31
CA ARG A 58 10.84 -0.82 -3.88
C ARG A 58 10.53 -1.38 -5.26
N LEU A 59 9.37 -2.03 -5.40
CA LEU A 59 8.98 -2.63 -6.67
C LEU A 59 8.84 -1.58 -7.77
N PHE A 60 8.07 -0.53 -7.52
CA PHE A 60 7.79 0.47 -8.54
C PHE A 60 8.97 1.38 -8.84
N ALA A 61 9.87 1.60 -7.86
CA ALA A 61 11.13 2.28 -8.12
C ALA A 61 12.01 1.44 -9.06
N ARG A 62 12.09 0.14 -8.84
CA ARG A 62 12.86 -0.77 -9.70
C ARG A 62 12.25 -0.88 -11.09
N LEU A 63 10.92 -0.81 -11.19
CA LEU A 63 10.25 -0.77 -12.49
C LEU A 63 10.42 0.56 -13.22
N GLY A 64 11.02 1.55 -12.58
CA GLY A 64 11.28 2.85 -13.19
C GLY A 64 10.08 3.77 -13.25
N MET A 65 9.01 3.45 -12.54
CA MET A 65 7.77 4.23 -12.56
C MET A 65 7.75 5.35 -11.53
N ILE A 66 8.53 5.21 -10.46
CA ILE A 66 8.69 6.22 -9.41
C ILE A 66 10.16 6.28 -8.98
N THR A 67 10.56 7.32 -8.24
CA THR A 67 11.91 7.39 -7.68
C THR A 67 12.04 6.55 -6.42
N GLY A 68 10.96 6.39 -5.67
CA GLY A 68 10.91 5.61 -4.44
C GLY A 68 10.91 6.46 -3.17
N ASP A 69 11.28 7.72 -3.26
CA ASP A 69 11.37 8.63 -2.12
C ASP A 69 10.31 9.73 -2.11
N GLU A 70 9.30 9.63 -2.96
CA GLU A 70 8.19 10.57 -2.99
C GLU A 70 7.41 10.55 -1.67
N HIS A 71 6.72 11.64 -1.37
CA HIS A 71 5.83 11.71 -0.22
C HIS A 71 4.71 10.67 -0.33
N TYR A 72 4.32 10.14 0.81
CA TYR A 72 3.27 9.12 0.88
C TYR A 72 1.99 9.56 0.15
N GLU A 73 1.52 10.77 0.41
CA GLU A 73 0.29 11.29 -0.19
C GLU A 73 0.40 11.41 -1.71
N THR A 74 1.57 11.77 -2.21
CA THR A 74 1.82 11.84 -3.66
C THR A 74 1.68 10.46 -4.29
N LEU A 75 2.31 9.45 -3.71
CA LEU A 75 2.23 8.08 -4.22
C LEU A 75 0.82 7.52 -4.11
N ARG A 76 0.16 7.72 -2.99
CA ARG A 76 -1.23 7.28 -2.81
C ARG A 76 -2.12 7.84 -3.90
N GLY A 77 -2.01 9.14 -4.16
CA GLY A 77 -2.77 9.80 -5.22
C GLY A 77 -2.49 9.24 -6.60
N LEU A 78 -1.22 8.96 -6.92
CA LEU A 78 -0.85 8.39 -8.21
C LEU A 78 -1.52 7.02 -8.43
N PHE A 79 -1.46 6.14 -7.42
CA PHE A 79 -2.06 4.81 -7.54
C PHE A 79 -3.58 4.87 -7.56
N GLU A 80 -4.18 5.68 -6.71
CA GLU A 80 -5.65 5.80 -6.66
C GLU A 80 -6.22 6.41 -7.94
N ASN A 81 -5.50 7.35 -8.57
CA ASN A 81 -5.93 7.95 -9.83
C ASN A 81 -5.71 7.04 -11.03
N ALA A 82 -4.72 6.16 -10.98
CA ALA A 82 -4.40 5.25 -12.07
C ALA A 82 -5.31 4.02 -12.10
N LEU A 83 -5.93 3.67 -10.98
CA LEU A 83 -6.76 2.49 -10.83
C LEU A 83 -8.21 2.90 -10.55
N ASP A 84 -9.16 2.05 -10.95
CA ASP A 84 -10.56 2.26 -10.62
C ASP A 84 -10.75 2.17 -9.09
N ALA A 85 -11.58 3.03 -8.52
CA ALA A 85 -11.85 3.06 -7.09
C ALA A 85 -12.63 1.81 -6.67
N SER A 86 -11.91 0.76 -6.31
CA SER A 86 -12.46 -0.54 -5.92
C SER A 86 -11.68 -1.08 -4.74
N THR A 87 -12.36 -1.33 -3.64
CA THR A 87 -11.76 -1.94 -2.44
C THR A 87 -11.17 -3.32 -2.78
N ALA A 88 -11.92 -4.13 -3.54
CA ALA A 88 -11.47 -5.46 -3.95
C ALA A 88 -10.21 -5.39 -4.80
N LEU A 89 -10.16 -4.48 -5.75
CA LEU A 89 -9.00 -4.30 -6.62
C LEU A 89 -7.78 -3.83 -5.83
N PHE A 90 -7.94 -2.85 -4.96
CA PHE A 90 -6.84 -2.32 -4.16
C PHE A 90 -6.29 -3.38 -3.18
N ASN A 91 -7.19 -4.14 -2.57
CA ASN A 91 -6.82 -5.23 -1.68
C ASN A 91 -5.98 -6.29 -2.41
N GLU A 92 -6.47 -6.75 -3.57
CA GLU A 92 -5.78 -7.75 -4.37
C GLU A 92 -4.44 -7.23 -4.89
N TYR A 93 -4.42 -6.02 -5.40
CA TYR A 93 -3.21 -5.40 -5.93
C TYR A 93 -2.14 -5.27 -4.85
N HIS A 94 -2.52 -4.78 -3.68
CA HIS A 94 -1.62 -4.68 -2.54
C HIS A 94 -1.09 -6.03 -2.10
N ALA A 95 -1.96 -7.04 -2.01
CA ALA A 95 -1.56 -8.40 -1.64
C ALA A 95 -0.54 -8.98 -2.62
N LEU A 96 -0.75 -8.79 -3.92
CA LEU A 96 0.19 -9.25 -4.94
C LEU A 96 1.55 -8.55 -4.83
N ILE A 97 1.56 -7.26 -4.57
CA ILE A 97 2.80 -6.50 -4.36
C ILE A 97 3.57 -7.04 -3.16
N VAL A 98 2.88 -7.28 -2.05
CA VAL A 98 3.52 -7.78 -0.82
C VAL A 98 4.12 -9.17 -1.04
N VAL A 99 3.36 -10.09 -1.64
CA VAL A 99 3.85 -11.44 -1.92
C VAL A 99 5.06 -11.39 -2.86
N HIS A 100 4.96 -10.63 -3.94
CA HIS A 100 6.06 -10.48 -4.90
C HIS A 100 7.29 -9.86 -4.25
N GLY A 101 7.11 -8.86 -3.42
CA GLY A 101 8.21 -8.19 -2.70
C GLY A 101 8.87 -9.07 -1.65
N LYS A 102 8.12 -9.97 -1.04
CA LYS A 102 8.68 -10.91 -0.05
C LYS A 102 9.40 -12.08 -0.70
N ASP A 103 8.87 -12.60 -1.80
CA ASP A 103 9.34 -13.86 -2.37
C ASP A 103 10.30 -13.69 -3.54
N ILE A 104 10.15 -12.65 -4.33
CA ILE A 104 10.89 -12.47 -5.58
C ILE A 104 11.64 -11.14 -5.62
N CYS A 105 10.95 -10.02 -5.58
CA CYS A 105 11.56 -8.69 -5.65
C CYS A 105 12.01 -8.23 -4.26
N LYS A 106 12.88 -9.01 -3.65
CA LYS A 106 13.45 -8.77 -2.31
C LYS A 106 14.50 -7.66 -2.38
N LYS A 107 15.13 -7.35 -1.25
CA LYS A 107 16.32 -6.48 -1.23
C LYS A 107 17.38 -6.99 -2.19
N ARG A 108 17.60 -8.32 -2.20
CA ARG A 108 18.38 -9.01 -3.24
C ARG A 108 17.39 -9.70 -4.17
N PRO A 109 17.04 -9.09 -5.29
CA PRO A 109 15.95 -9.60 -6.13
C PRO A 109 16.31 -10.91 -6.83
N ARG A 110 15.31 -11.77 -6.94
CA ARG A 110 15.40 -13.04 -7.65
C ARG A 110 14.89 -12.89 -9.07
N CYS A 111 15.57 -12.07 -9.86
CA CYS A 111 15.08 -11.66 -11.20
C CYS A 111 14.90 -12.83 -12.16
N GLY A 112 15.65 -13.91 -12.00
CA GLY A 112 15.49 -15.10 -12.84
C GLY A 112 14.15 -15.81 -12.67
N TYR A 113 13.46 -15.57 -11.57
CA TYR A 113 12.14 -16.13 -11.29
C TYR A 113 11.02 -15.09 -11.42
N CYS A 114 11.36 -13.87 -11.86
CA CYS A 114 10.42 -12.77 -11.87
C CYS A 114 9.62 -12.72 -13.16
N THR A 115 8.29 -12.69 -13.04
CA THR A 115 7.40 -12.58 -14.19
C THR A 115 7.48 -11.22 -14.88
N LEU A 116 8.02 -10.21 -14.20
CA LEU A 116 8.17 -8.85 -14.73
C LEU A 116 9.54 -8.60 -15.34
N ALA A 117 10.41 -9.61 -15.40
CA ALA A 117 11.79 -9.48 -15.88
C ALA A 117 11.87 -8.86 -17.28
N GLY A 118 10.92 -9.19 -18.16
CA GLY A 118 10.92 -8.70 -19.54
C GLY A 118 10.65 -7.22 -19.69
N VAL A 119 10.08 -6.56 -18.67
CA VAL A 119 9.72 -5.14 -18.72
C VAL A 119 10.44 -4.31 -17.67
N CYS A 120 11.20 -4.95 -16.78
CA CYS A 120 11.84 -4.26 -15.66
C CYS A 120 13.23 -3.74 -16.06
N PRO A 121 13.46 -2.40 -16.00
CA PRO A 121 14.78 -1.83 -16.32
C PRO A 121 15.86 -2.18 -15.29
N SER A 122 15.45 -2.65 -14.12
CA SER A 122 16.39 -3.03 -13.04
C SER A 122 16.73 -4.52 -13.02
N PHE A 123 16.44 -5.24 -14.11
CA PHE A 123 16.69 -6.68 -14.20
C PHE A 123 18.19 -7.00 -14.07
N PHE A 124 18.50 -7.93 -13.17
CA PHE A 124 19.87 -8.40 -12.93
C PHE A 124 19.94 -9.92 -13.08
N PRO A 125 20.26 -10.43 -14.27
CA PRO A 125 20.34 -11.88 -14.50
C PRO A 125 21.45 -12.56 -13.69
N SER A 126 22.51 -11.84 -13.36
CA SER A 126 23.65 -12.36 -12.59
C SER A 126 23.31 -12.71 -11.13
N ILE A 127 22.14 -12.28 -10.63
CA ILE A 127 21.72 -12.52 -9.24
C ILE A 127 20.76 -13.69 -9.15
N THR A 128 20.45 -14.33 -10.27
CA THR A 128 19.39 -15.34 -10.38
C THR A 128 19.60 -16.59 -9.54
N GLY A 129 20.74 -16.88 -9.06
CA GLY A 129 20.97 -18.02 -8.21
C GLY A 129 21.01 -17.70 -6.72
N GLY A 130 20.87 -16.43 -6.39
CA GLY A 130 21.07 -15.97 -5.03
C GLY A 130 19.84 -15.95 -4.15
#